data_88c66b7b7832d2518d1d1fae3473505a
#
_entry.id   88c66b7b7832d2518d1d1fae3473505a
#
_cell.length_a   1.000
_cell.length_b   1.000
_cell.length_c   1.000
_cell.angle_alpha   90.00
_cell.angle_beta   90.00
_cell.angle_gamma   90.00
#
_symmetry.space_group_name_H-M   'P 1'
#
loop_
_entity.id
_entity.type
_entity.pdbx_description
1 polymer ?
#
loop_
_entity_poly.entity_id
_entity_poly.type
_entity_poly.pdbx_seq_one_letter_code
_entity_poly.pdbx_strand_id
1 'polypeptide(L)'
;MAKKIEGYIKLQIEAGKATPAPPVGPALGQHGVNIAAFTKEFNARTQDQAGMVIPVVITVYSDRSFDFITKTPPAALLIKKACNIKSGSGVPNKTKVAKISKADIQKIAETKMTDLNAASLEAAMSMIAGTARSMGVTVEE
;
A
#
# COMPACT_ATOMS: atom_id res chain seq x y z
N MET A 1 -10.06 -11.48 -27.82
CA MET A 1 -8.68 -11.19 -28.19
C MET A 1 -7.95 -10.52 -27.02
N ALA A 2 -6.70 -10.86 -26.83
CA ALA A 2 -5.89 -10.22 -25.81
C ALA A 2 -5.65 -8.75 -26.18
N LYS A 3 -5.94 -7.84 -25.26
CA LYS A 3 -5.66 -6.41 -25.46
C LYS A 3 -4.19 -6.14 -25.25
N LYS A 4 -3.65 -5.24 -26.05
CA LYS A 4 -2.27 -4.84 -25.90
C LYS A 4 -2.12 -3.89 -24.72
N ILE A 5 -1.18 -4.18 -23.82
CA ILE A 5 -0.89 -3.34 -22.65
C ILE A 5 -0.05 -2.14 -23.11
N GLU A 6 -0.52 -0.92 -22.84
CA GLU A 6 0.25 0.31 -23.09
C GLU A 6 1.15 0.66 -21.93
N GLY A 7 0.72 0.39 -20.71
CA GLY A 7 1.53 0.72 -19.55
C GLY A 7 0.87 0.37 -18.24
N TYR A 8 1.62 0.62 -17.17
CA TYR A 8 1.17 0.41 -15.80
C TYR A 8 1.25 1.72 -15.03
N ILE A 9 0.26 1.94 -14.18
CA ILE A 9 0.24 3.09 -13.26
C ILE A 9 0.21 2.53 -11.85
N LYS A 10 1.13 2.96 -11.01
CA LYS A 10 1.18 2.56 -9.60
C LYS A 10 0.87 3.77 -8.74
N LEU A 11 -0.15 3.65 -7.91
CA LEU A 11 -0.62 4.74 -7.04
C LEU A 11 -0.86 4.21 -5.63
N GLN A 12 -0.84 5.13 -4.66
CA GLN A 12 -1.28 4.87 -3.30
C GLN A 12 -2.42 5.83 -3.01
N ILE A 13 -3.61 5.30 -2.74
CA ILE A 13 -4.83 6.07 -2.58
C ILE A 13 -5.52 5.64 -1.29
N GLU A 14 -6.06 6.58 -0.53
CA GLU A 14 -6.87 6.25 0.64
C GLU A 14 -8.12 5.50 0.23
N ALA A 15 -8.38 4.39 0.92
CA ALA A 15 -9.53 3.54 0.65
C ALA A 15 -10.84 4.32 0.79
N GLY A 16 -11.70 4.21 -0.21
CA GLY A 16 -13.00 4.87 -0.24
C GLY A 16 -12.95 6.38 -0.50
N LYS A 17 -11.76 6.94 -0.72
CA LYS A 17 -11.57 8.39 -0.91
C LYS A 17 -10.85 8.76 -2.21
N ALA A 18 -10.89 7.92 -3.21
CA ALA A 18 -10.31 8.27 -4.51
C ALA A 18 -11.11 9.43 -5.13
N THR A 19 -10.38 10.44 -5.61
CA THR A 19 -10.95 11.62 -6.23
C THR A 19 -10.18 11.94 -7.51
N PRO A 20 -10.78 12.71 -8.45
CA PRO A 20 -10.06 13.15 -9.65
C PRO A 20 -8.91 14.12 -9.36
N ALA A 21 -8.78 14.59 -8.14
CA ALA A 21 -7.69 15.48 -7.72
C ALA A 21 -6.34 14.75 -7.73
N PRO A 22 -5.21 15.47 -7.81
CA PRO A 22 -3.89 14.85 -7.71
C PRO A 22 -3.76 13.96 -6.46
N PRO A 23 -3.05 12.81 -6.53
CA PRO A 23 -2.22 12.34 -7.64
C PRO A 23 -2.95 11.50 -8.70
N VAL A 24 -4.24 11.20 -8.50
CA VAL A 24 -4.99 10.28 -9.37
C VAL A 24 -5.25 10.87 -10.75
N GLY A 25 -5.77 12.10 -10.79
CA GLY A 25 -6.15 12.77 -12.04
C GLY A 25 -5.01 12.86 -13.05
N PRO A 26 -3.89 13.49 -12.71
CA PRO A 26 -2.77 13.61 -13.64
C PRO A 26 -2.20 12.28 -14.10
N ALA A 27 -2.06 11.31 -13.21
CA ALA A 27 -1.52 9.98 -13.53
C ALA A 27 -2.40 9.25 -14.54
N LEU A 28 -3.71 9.24 -14.34
CA LEU A 28 -4.66 8.58 -15.25
C LEU A 28 -4.87 9.38 -16.52
N GLY A 29 -4.88 10.71 -16.43
CA GLY A 29 -5.08 11.60 -17.56
C GLY A 29 -4.00 11.46 -18.62
N GLN A 30 -2.76 11.25 -18.24
CA GLN A 30 -1.65 11.04 -19.16
C GLN A 30 -1.85 9.80 -20.05
N HIS A 31 -2.55 8.81 -19.55
CA HIS A 31 -2.83 7.57 -20.27
C HIS A 31 -4.21 7.54 -20.92
N GLY A 32 -4.99 8.62 -20.80
CA GLY A 32 -6.32 8.71 -21.38
C GLY A 32 -7.36 7.81 -20.72
N VAL A 33 -7.14 7.39 -19.48
CA VAL A 33 -8.05 6.53 -18.71
C VAL A 33 -9.22 7.36 -18.17
N ASN A 34 -10.42 6.76 -18.11
CA ASN A 34 -11.59 7.39 -17.52
C ASN A 34 -11.46 7.48 -16.00
N ILE A 35 -11.11 8.65 -15.51
CA ILE A 35 -10.86 8.92 -14.09
C ILE A 35 -12.12 8.67 -13.25
N ALA A 36 -13.29 9.11 -13.73
CA ALA A 36 -14.54 8.95 -12.98
C ALA A 36 -14.91 7.48 -12.79
N ALA A 37 -14.76 6.66 -13.83
CA ALA A 37 -15.02 5.23 -13.76
C ALA A 37 -14.07 4.54 -12.77
N PHE A 38 -12.78 4.89 -12.83
CA PHE A 38 -11.78 4.35 -11.91
C PHE A 38 -12.09 4.71 -10.45
N THR A 39 -12.35 5.98 -10.15
CA THR A 39 -12.60 6.42 -8.77
C THR A 39 -13.84 5.74 -8.20
N LYS A 40 -14.90 5.62 -8.98
CA LYS A 40 -16.13 4.95 -8.56
C LYS A 40 -15.89 3.49 -8.22
N GLU A 41 -15.19 2.77 -9.11
CA GLU A 41 -14.92 1.34 -8.92
C GLU A 41 -13.93 1.10 -7.77
N PHE A 42 -12.89 1.91 -7.66
CA PHE A 42 -11.92 1.84 -6.56
C PHE A 42 -12.62 2.06 -5.21
N ASN A 43 -13.43 3.11 -5.10
CA ASN A 43 -14.14 3.41 -3.86
C ASN A 43 -15.09 2.27 -3.48
N ALA A 44 -15.80 1.68 -4.46
CA ALA A 44 -16.69 0.54 -4.20
C ALA A 44 -15.92 -0.68 -3.67
N ARG A 45 -14.74 -0.97 -4.24
CA ARG A 45 -13.94 -2.13 -3.84
C ARG A 45 -13.23 -1.95 -2.50
N THR A 46 -12.97 -0.71 -2.09
CA THR A 46 -12.16 -0.40 -0.90
C THR A 46 -12.96 0.15 0.27
N GLN A 47 -14.29 0.16 0.20
CA GLN A 47 -15.15 0.68 1.28
C GLN A 47 -14.88 0.00 2.63
N ASP A 48 -14.67 -1.31 2.61
CA ASP A 48 -14.41 -2.09 3.82
C ASP A 48 -13.06 -1.76 4.49
N GLN A 49 -12.18 -1.09 3.76
CA GLN A 49 -10.83 -0.75 4.21
C GLN A 49 -10.67 0.76 4.42
N ALA A 50 -11.77 1.47 4.60
CA ALA A 50 -11.77 2.93 4.78
C ALA A 50 -10.80 3.35 5.89
N GLY A 51 -10.06 4.43 5.64
CA GLY A 51 -9.05 4.94 6.56
C GLY A 51 -7.65 4.35 6.38
N MET A 52 -7.49 3.40 5.45
CA MET A 52 -6.17 2.86 5.09
C MET A 52 -5.75 3.33 3.70
N VAL A 53 -4.46 3.51 3.51
CA VAL A 53 -3.91 3.79 2.17
C VAL A 53 -3.70 2.46 1.46
N ILE A 54 -4.27 2.33 0.26
CA ILE A 54 -4.21 1.10 -0.52
C ILE A 54 -3.33 1.33 -1.75
N PRO A 55 -2.27 0.54 -1.94
CA PRO A 55 -1.52 0.55 -3.18
C PRO A 55 -2.36 -0.05 -4.31
N VAL A 56 -2.36 0.60 -5.45
CA VAL A 56 -3.10 0.18 -6.64
C VAL A 56 -2.14 0.08 -7.81
N VAL A 57 -2.23 -1.01 -8.55
CA VAL A 57 -1.54 -1.16 -9.84
C VAL A 57 -2.60 -1.19 -10.93
N ILE A 58 -2.58 -0.19 -11.79
CA ILE A 58 -3.53 -0.03 -12.89
C ILE A 58 -2.84 -0.44 -14.19
N THR A 59 -3.45 -1.37 -14.92
CA THR A 59 -2.99 -1.78 -16.24
C THR A 59 -3.80 -1.04 -17.29
N VAL A 60 -3.14 -0.28 -18.15
CA VAL A 60 -3.79 0.48 -19.23
C VAL A 60 -3.60 -0.25 -20.56
N TYR A 61 -4.68 -0.43 -21.29
CA TYR A 61 -4.70 -1.12 -22.57
C TYR A 61 -4.75 -0.12 -23.75
N SER A 62 -4.42 -0.60 -24.94
CA SER A 62 -4.36 0.23 -26.16
C SER A 62 -5.71 0.85 -26.55
N ASP A 63 -6.82 0.25 -26.14
CA ASP A 63 -8.16 0.77 -26.37
C ASP A 63 -8.63 1.77 -25.31
N ARG A 64 -7.71 2.22 -24.44
CA ARG A 64 -7.97 3.10 -23.29
C ARG A 64 -8.81 2.48 -22.18
N SER A 65 -9.09 1.19 -22.26
CA SER A 65 -9.65 0.46 -21.12
C SER A 65 -8.57 0.22 -20.06
N PHE A 66 -9.01 -0.10 -18.86
CA PHE A 66 -8.09 -0.35 -17.76
C PHE A 66 -8.60 -1.48 -16.88
N ASP A 67 -7.65 -2.16 -16.25
CA ASP A 67 -7.92 -3.04 -15.12
C ASP A 67 -7.04 -2.58 -13.97
N PHE A 68 -7.46 -2.84 -12.75
CA PHE A 68 -6.63 -2.54 -11.60
C PHE A 68 -6.71 -3.63 -10.55
N ILE A 69 -5.62 -3.78 -9.82
CA ILE A 69 -5.55 -4.66 -8.66
C ILE A 69 -5.19 -3.81 -7.44
N THR A 70 -5.85 -4.08 -6.33
CA THR A 70 -5.53 -3.47 -5.04
C THR A 70 -4.65 -4.44 -4.25
N LYS A 71 -3.65 -3.90 -3.58
CA LYS A 71 -2.76 -4.67 -2.71
C LYS A 71 -3.07 -4.36 -1.26
N THR A 72 -2.46 -5.10 -0.34
CA THR A 72 -2.58 -4.81 1.08
C THR A 72 -1.91 -3.47 1.41
N PRO A 73 -2.31 -2.77 2.48
CA PRO A 73 -1.68 -1.52 2.88
C PRO A 73 -0.17 -1.66 3.02
N PRO A 74 0.61 -0.59 2.72
CA PRO A 74 2.07 -0.65 2.89
C PRO A 74 2.47 -1.01 4.32
N ALA A 75 3.53 -1.80 4.46
CA ALA A 75 4.02 -2.24 5.77
C ALA A 75 4.31 -1.06 6.70
N ALA A 76 4.88 0.01 6.17
CA ALA A 76 5.17 1.22 6.95
C ALA A 76 3.93 1.82 7.60
N LEU A 77 2.81 1.84 6.90
CA LEU A 77 1.55 2.37 7.42
C LEU A 77 0.95 1.47 8.49
N LEU A 78 1.04 0.15 8.29
CA LEU A 78 0.59 -0.82 9.29
C LEU A 78 1.42 -0.71 10.57
N ILE A 79 2.73 -0.52 10.46
CA ILE A 79 3.63 -0.32 11.59
C ILE A 79 3.28 0.98 12.32
N LYS A 80 3.08 2.07 11.61
CA LYS A 80 2.65 3.35 12.21
C LYS A 80 1.35 3.21 12.99
N LYS A 81 0.39 2.51 12.44
CA LYS A 81 -0.90 2.27 13.09
C LYS A 81 -0.74 1.42 14.35
N ALA A 82 0.06 0.36 14.28
CA ALA A 82 0.33 -0.52 15.42
C ALA A 82 1.05 0.22 16.57
N CYS A 83 1.98 1.12 16.22
CA CYS A 83 2.73 1.93 17.18
C CYS A 83 2.02 3.22 17.57
N ASN A 84 0.90 3.55 16.92
CA ASN A 84 0.14 4.78 17.14
C ASN A 84 0.98 6.05 16.95
N ILE A 85 1.80 6.06 15.90
CA ILE A 85 2.65 7.22 15.52
C ILE A 85 2.21 7.78 14.16
N LYS A 86 2.45 9.08 13.97
CA LYS A 86 2.08 9.76 12.73
C LYS A 86 3.14 9.62 11.64
N SER A 87 4.40 9.57 12.03
CA SER A 87 5.52 9.45 11.08
C SER A 87 6.68 8.69 11.70
N GLY A 88 7.50 8.11 10.83
CA GLY A 88 8.76 7.48 11.24
C GLY A 88 9.84 8.50 11.56
N SER A 89 11.00 8.01 12.00
CA SER A 89 12.16 8.84 12.29
C SER A 89 12.84 9.35 11.02
N GLY A 90 13.26 10.60 11.03
CA GLY A 90 14.13 11.15 9.99
C GLY A 90 15.58 10.65 10.08
N VAL A 91 15.98 10.16 11.26
CA VAL A 91 17.32 9.60 11.51
C VAL A 91 17.15 8.26 12.23
N PRO A 92 16.69 7.20 11.56
CA PRO A 92 16.27 5.97 12.23
C PRO A 92 17.39 5.19 12.92
N ASN A 93 18.61 5.37 12.51
CA ASN A 93 19.76 4.72 13.13
C ASN A 93 20.17 5.36 14.47
N LYS A 94 19.78 6.59 14.71
CA LYS A 94 20.11 7.34 15.91
C LYS A 94 18.89 7.65 16.79
N THR A 95 17.80 8.10 16.16
CA THR A 95 16.60 8.51 16.87
C THR A 95 15.52 7.46 16.72
N LYS A 96 15.13 6.83 17.81
CA LYS A 96 14.00 5.86 17.84
C LYS A 96 12.74 6.57 18.27
N VAL A 97 11.64 6.31 17.58
CA VAL A 97 10.36 7.01 17.80
C VAL A 97 9.31 6.13 18.47
N ALA A 98 9.45 4.81 18.41
CA ALA A 98 8.48 3.88 18.99
C ALA A 98 9.09 2.50 19.17
N LYS A 99 8.32 1.62 19.80
CA LYS A 99 8.63 0.19 19.93
C LYS A 99 7.46 -0.62 19.41
N ILE A 100 7.73 -1.75 18.80
CA ILE A 100 6.71 -2.67 18.32
C ILE A 100 6.98 -4.07 18.89
N SER A 101 5.92 -4.74 19.33
CA SER A 101 6.03 -6.10 19.85
C SER A 101 6.11 -7.12 18.74
N LYS A 102 6.68 -8.28 19.03
CA LYS A 102 6.73 -9.41 18.11
C LYS A 102 5.32 -9.87 17.68
N ALA A 103 4.35 -9.81 18.60
CA ALA A 103 2.96 -10.17 18.31
C ALA A 103 2.34 -9.22 17.26
N ASP A 104 2.61 -7.93 17.34
CA ASP A 104 2.13 -6.95 16.36
C ASP A 104 2.79 -7.16 15.00
N ILE A 105 4.09 -7.47 14.98
CA ILE A 105 4.81 -7.81 13.75
C ILE A 105 4.19 -9.06 13.11
N GLN A 106 3.85 -10.07 13.89
CA GLN A 106 3.20 -11.27 13.39
C GLN A 106 1.85 -10.96 12.73
N LYS A 107 1.02 -10.13 13.35
CA LYS A 107 -0.26 -9.71 12.78
C LYS A 107 -0.10 -8.99 11.46
N ILE A 108 0.87 -8.07 11.38
CA ILE A 108 1.17 -7.36 10.14
C ILE A 108 1.65 -8.33 9.07
N ALA A 109 2.54 -9.25 9.40
CA ALA A 109 3.05 -10.25 8.48
C ALA A 109 1.93 -11.14 7.94
N GLU A 110 1.03 -11.60 8.78
CA GLU A 110 -0.13 -12.40 8.39
C GLU A 110 -1.03 -11.63 7.41
N THR A 111 -1.28 -10.35 7.68
CA THR A 111 -2.08 -9.50 6.81
C THR A 111 -1.44 -9.35 5.43
N LYS A 112 -0.12 -9.26 5.37
CA LYS A 112 0.61 -9.02 4.12
C LYS A 112 1.08 -10.29 3.41
N MET A 113 0.85 -11.49 3.96
CA MET A 113 1.35 -12.74 3.36
C MET A 113 0.93 -12.92 1.90
N THR A 114 -0.24 -12.41 1.52
CA THR A 114 -0.74 -12.48 0.14
C THR A 114 0.11 -11.69 -0.85
N ASP A 115 0.77 -10.62 -0.39
CA ASP A 115 1.58 -9.73 -1.23
C ASP A 115 3.09 -9.97 -1.08
N LEU A 116 3.50 -10.65 -0.02
CA LEU A 116 4.91 -10.85 0.28
C LEU A 116 5.48 -12.07 -0.45
N ASN A 117 6.71 -11.93 -0.92
CA ASN A 117 7.49 -13.04 -1.45
C ASN A 117 8.28 -13.71 -0.32
N ALA A 118 7.54 -14.23 0.66
CA ALA A 118 8.13 -14.88 1.84
C ALA A 118 7.80 -16.39 1.83
N ALA A 119 8.79 -17.20 2.12
CA ALA A 119 8.63 -18.66 2.12
C ALA A 119 7.88 -19.15 3.38
N SER A 120 7.88 -18.37 4.46
CA SER A 120 7.23 -18.71 5.72
C SER A 120 6.77 -17.46 6.45
N LEU A 121 5.93 -17.65 7.47
CA LEU A 121 5.50 -16.54 8.34
C LEU A 121 6.71 -15.90 9.04
N GLU A 122 7.68 -16.69 9.48
CA GLU A 122 8.88 -16.17 10.14
C GLU A 122 9.70 -15.29 9.20
N ALA A 123 9.84 -15.68 7.93
CA ALA A 123 10.49 -14.86 6.92
C ALA A 123 9.73 -13.54 6.68
N ALA A 124 8.41 -13.59 6.63
CA ALA A 124 7.57 -12.40 6.51
C ALA A 124 7.75 -11.47 7.71
N MET A 125 7.77 -12.00 8.92
CA MET A 125 8.02 -11.24 10.14
C MET A 125 9.39 -10.55 10.12
N SER A 126 10.41 -11.22 9.60
CA SER A 126 11.75 -10.65 9.44
C SER A 126 11.75 -9.47 8.48
N MET A 127 11.02 -9.55 7.37
CA MET A 127 10.87 -8.47 6.42
C MET A 127 10.18 -7.26 7.07
N ILE A 128 9.11 -7.48 7.81
CA ILE A 128 8.38 -6.42 8.52
C ILE A 128 9.26 -5.78 9.60
N ALA A 129 10.00 -6.59 10.35
CA ALA A 129 10.92 -6.10 11.37
C ALA A 129 12.01 -5.20 10.76
N GLY A 130 12.53 -5.57 9.60
CA GLY A 130 13.49 -4.73 8.85
C GLY A 130 12.89 -3.38 8.46
N THR A 131 11.66 -3.36 7.99
CA THR A 131 10.94 -2.13 7.67
C THR A 131 10.75 -1.26 8.92
N ALA A 132 10.38 -1.87 10.04
CA ALA A 132 10.22 -1.16 11.32
C ALA A 132 11.52 -0.50 11.76
N ARG A 133 12.63 -1.22 11.68
CA ARG A 133 13.96 -0.68 12.03
C ARG A 133 14.34 0.50 11.13
N SER A 134 14.01 0.43 9.84
CA SER A 134 14.27 1.52 8.89
C SER A 134 13.45 2.77 9.20
N MET A 135 12.37 2.64 9.95
CA MET A 135 11.51 3.75 10.39
C MET A 135 11.91 4.31 11.75
N GLY A 136 12.91 3.74 12.41
CA GLY A 136 13.26 4.11 13.78
C GLY A 136 12.37 3.48 14.83
N VAL A 137 11.70 2.37 14.49
CA VAL A 137 10.91 1.61 15.44
C VAL A 137 11.71 0.42 15.96
N THR A 138 11.86 0.32 17.27
CA THR A 138 12.58 -0.79 17.92
C THR A 138 11.68 -2.01 17.99
N VAL A 139 12.21 -3.15 17.57
CA VAL A 139 11.48 -4.43 17.62
C VAL A 139 11.75 -5.09 18.97
N GLU A 140 10.71 -5.35 19.73
CA GLU A 140 10.78 -6.11 20.97
C GLU A 140 10.67 -7.60 20.66
N GLU A 141 11.61 -8.36 21.22
CA GLU A 141 11.58 -9.83 21.10
C GLU A 141 10.73 -10.49 22.20
#